data_aa70f099ec84c78687fee518169d0cc8
#
_entry.id   aa70f099ec84c78687fee518169d0cc8
#
_cell.length_a   1.000
_cell.length_b   1.000
_cell.length_c   1.000
_cell.angle_alpha   90.00
_cell.angle_beta   90.00
_cell.angle_gamma   90.00
#
_symmetry.space_group_name_H-M   'P 1'
#
loop_
_entity.id
_entity.type
_entity.pdbx_description
1 polymer ?
#
loop_
_entity_poly.entity_id
_entity_poly.type
_entity_poly.pdbx_seq_one_letter_code
_entity_poly.pdbx_strand_id
1 'polypeptide(L)'
;MKKFLSLFVLILGILTIAPKSFAENIKFIQVTDSHLAKNSEYSQKVLKATVEDINKQTGVSFVVFTGDNVNYAQEEDLRIFASIVKKLNVPYYFVIGNHDVYKTNGMPKTRYLEIMRESNFRIQQRKPNYKWKKKKFLFLIVDGAKEVIPGPAGYFKKDTLAWLDKTLTKNKKKTVIIFQHFPVVYPDGAEGRLKTHKTYKVEDYTNIIDKHKNVLAIISGHLHTNGENMKNGVYHISTPSLLAMPHAYKIIDIVTMKDFSPIIYTQLREVEVKD
;
A
#
# COMPACT_ATOMS: atom_id res chain seq x y z
N MET A 1 59.70 2.00 61.77
CA MET A 1 59.55 1.94 60.30
C MET A 1 58.24 1.22 60.04
N LYS A 2 57.17 1.95 59.74
CA LYS A 2 55.86 1.38 59.40
C LYS A 2 55.72 1.42 57.87
N LYS A 3 55.58 0.22 57.26
CA LYS A 3 55.33 0.10 55.84
C LYS A 3 53.82 0.30 55.59
N PHE A 4 53.47 1.35 54.82
CA PHE A 4 52.11 1.51 54.29
C PHE A 4 51.97 0.64 53.04
N LEU A 5 51.05 -0.30 53.09
CA LEU A 5 50.61 -1.12 51.92
C LEU A 5 49.47 -0.40 51.26
N SER A 6 49.73 0.16 50.05
CA SER A 6 48.72 0.83 49.24
C SER A 6 47.94 -0.21 48.42
N LEU A 7 46.66 -0.37 48.76
CA LEU A 7 45.73 -1.28 48.05
C LEU A 7 45.17 -0.53 46.83
N PHE A 8 45.65 -0.85 45.59
CA PHE A 8 45.06 -0.39 44.35
C PHE A 8 43.82 -1.21 44.03
N VAL A 9 42.62 -0.65 44.21
CA VAL A 9 41.36 -1.26 43.78
C VAL A 9 41.16 -0.90 42.30
N LEU A 10 41.36 -1.88 41.42
CA LEU A 10 41.08 -1.77 39.97
C LEU A 10 39.59 -1.93 39.76
N ILE A 11 38.83 -0.85 39.60
CA ILE A 11 37.43 -0.89 39.23
C ILE A 11 37.35 -1.21 37.72
N LEU A 12 37.12 -2.47 37.36
CA LEU A 12 36.80 -2.89 36.00
C LEU A 12 35.37 -2.45 35.70
N GLY A 13 35.22 -1.31 35.03
CA GLY A 13 33.95 -0.85 34.50
C GLY A 13 33.46 -1.80 33.40
N ILE A 14 32.55 -2.69 33.74
CA ILE A 14 31.82 -3.49 32.73
C ILE A 14 30.91 -2.53 31.98
N LEU A 15 31.36 -2.03 30.82
CA LEU A 15 30.46 -1.40 29.85
C LEU A 15 29.48 -2.50 29.36
N THR A 16 28.30 -2.57 29.96
CA THR A 16 27.21 -3.32 29.40
C THR A 16 26.76 -2.60 28.13
N ILE A 17 27.30 -3.04 26.98
CA ILE A 17 26.72 -2.67 25.68
C ILE A 17 25.37 -3.36 25.63
N ALA A 18 24.32 -2.67 26.09
CA ALA A 18 22.95 -3.10 25.86
C ALA A 18 22.79 -3.25 24.34
N PRO A 19 22.39 -4.43 23.82
CA PRO A 19 22.18 -4.57 22.38
C PRO A 19 21.11 -3.56 22.00
N LYS A 20 21.46 -2.58 21.17
CA LYS A 20 20.48 -1.69 20.56
C LYS A 20 19.51 -2.57 19.78
N SER A 21 18.37 -2.86 20.37
CA SER A 21 17.23 -3.44 19.67
C SER A 21 16.80 -2.41 18.62
N PHE A 22 17.33 -2.55 17.41
CA PHE A 22 16.88 -1.72 16.30
C PHE A 22 15.46 -2.15 15.95
N ALA A 23 14.48 -1.45 16.51
CA ALA A 23 13.11 -1.51 16.04
C ALA A 23 13.11 -1.03 14.57
N GLU A 24 12.94 -1.96 13.63
CA GLU A 24 12.85 -1.60 12.21
C GLU A 24 11.42 -1.15 11.89
N ASN A 25 11.11 0.08 12.26
CA ASN A 25 9.82 0.69 11.95
C ASN A 25 9.77 1.13 10.49
N ILE A 26 8.59 1.07 9.89
CA ILE A 26 8.36 1.62 8.57
C ILE A 26 7.01 2.34 8.54
N LYS A 27 7.06 3.61 8.13
CA LYS A 27 5.89 4.46 7.89
C LYS A 27 5.69 4.61 6.40
N PHE A 28 4.46 4.42 5.93
CA PHE A 28 4.07 4.67 4.55
C PHE A 28 2.64 5.19 4.48
N ILE A 29 2.25 5.68 3.32
CA ILE A 29 0.93 6.27 3.10
C ILE A 29 0.19 5.48 2.04
N GLN A 30 -1.10 5.22 2.29
CA GLN A 30 -2.04 4.70 1.32
C GLN A 30 -2.97 5.82 0.86
N VAL A 31 -3.04 6.04 -0.44
CA VAL A 31 -4.05 6.84 -1.13
C VAL A 31 -4.85 5.91 -2.04
N THR A 32 -6.15 6.09 -2.16
CA THR A 32 -6.97 5.21 -3.02
C THR A 32 -8.12 5.97 -3.65
N ASP A 33 -8.60 5.45 -4.78
CA ASP A 33 -9.84 5.89 -5.42
C ASP A 33 -9.88 7.42 -5.61
N SER A 34 -8.81 7.96 -6.23
CA SER A 34 -8.70 9.39 -6.54
C SER A 34 -9.59 9.80 -7.71
N HIS A 35 -10.01 8.85 -8.56
CA HIS A 35 -10.92 9.06 -9.68
C HIS A 35 -10.64 10.36 -10.45
N LEU A 36 -9.35 10.63 -10.71
CA LEU A 36 -8.96 11.85 -11.42
C LEU A 36 -9.53 11.84 -12.83
N ALA A 37 -10.09 12.96 -13.26
CA ALA A 37 -10.54 13.17 -14.62
C ALA A 37 -10.04 14.52 -15.17
N LYS A 38 -9.68 14.56 -16.47
CA LYS A 38 -9.16 15.74 -17.13
C LYS A 38 -10.12 16.92 -17.13
N ASN A 39 -11.41 16.64 -17.22
CA ASN A 39 -12.49 17.62 -17.22
C ASN A 39 -13.06 17.91 -15.83
N SER A 40 -12.43 17.41 -14.77
CA SER A 40 -12.78 17.69 -13.38
C SER A 40 -11.65 18.45 -12.69
N GLU A 41 -11.71 19.79 -12.72
CA GLU A 41 -10.77 20.61 -11.97
C GLU A 41 -10.76 20.26 -10.48
N TYR A 42 -11.93 19.91 -9.95
CA TYR A 42 -12.08 19.51 -8.55
C TYR A 42 -11.23 18.29 -8.21
N SER A 43 -11.32 17.19 -8.99
CA SER A 43 -10.52 15.99 -8.71
C SER A 43 -9.01 16.26 -8.81
N GLN A 44 -8.60 17.12 -9.73
CA GLN A 44 -7.20 17.54 -9.85
C GLN A 44 -6.75 18.39 -8.66
N LYS A 45 -7.62 19.29 -8.17
CA LYS A 45 -7.36 20.15 -7.01
C LYS A 45 -7.21 19.31 -5.75
N VAL A 46 -8.11 18.34 -5.52
CA VAL A 46 -8.04 17.38 -4.42
C VAL A 46 -6.73 16.61 -4.43
N LEU A 47 -6.33 16.03 -5.58
CA LEU A 47 -5.09 15.28 -5.67
C LEU A 47 -3.85 16.16 -5.48
N LYS A 48 -3.85 17.40 -5.98
CA LYS A 48 -2.75 18.36 -5.76
C LYS A 48 -2.61 18.69 -4.27
N ALA A 49 -3.71 19.04 -3.59
CA ALA A 49 -3.72 19.32 -2.15
C ALA A 49 -3.23 18.10 -1.34
N THR A 50 -3.63 16.89 -1.74
CA THR A 50 -3.17 15.64 -1.12
C THR A 50 -1.65 15.46 -1.25
N VAL A 51 -1.09 15.67 -2.44
CA VAL A 51 0.36 15.57 -2.66
C VAL A 51 1.11 16.61 -1.82
N GLU A 52 0.59 17.83 -1.73
CA GLU A 52 1.17 18.89 -0.90
C GLU A 52 1.13 18.56 0.60
N ASP A 53 0.01 18.00 1.09
CA ASP A 53 -0.12 17.60 2.48
C ASP A 53 0.79 16.39 2.80
N ILE A 54 0.87 15.40 1.91
CA ILE A 54 1.79 14.26 2.05
C ILE A 54 3.24 14.71 2.11
N ASN A 55 3.65 15.70 1.32
CA ASN A 55 5.00 16.22 1.31
C ASN A 55 5.40 16.92 2.63
N LYS A 56 4.44 17.31 3.46
CA LYS A 56 4.66 17.85 4.81
C LYS A 56 4.81 16.75 5.86
N GLN A 57 4.45 15.50 5.55
CA GLN A 57 4.55 14.39 6.50
C GLN A 57 6.00 13.93 6.67
N THR A 58 6.43 13.71 7.91
CA THR A 58 7.80 13.31 8.24
C THR A 58 7.93 11.79 8.39
N GLY A 59 9.10 11.26 8.05
CA GLY A 59 9.43 9.85 8.25
C GLY A 59 8.73 8.90 7.29
N VAL A 60 8.00 9.41 6.28
CA VAL A 60 7.33 8.60 5.26
C VAL A 60 8.36 7.93 4.36
N SER A 61 8.26 6.62 4.23
CA SER A 61 9.17 5.82 3.42
C SER A 61 8.78 5.75 1.95
N PHE A 62 7.47 5.77 1.67
CA PHE A 62 6.88 5.74 0.33
C PHE A 62 5.36 5.97 0.40
N VAL A 63 4.75 6.20 -0.74
CA VAL A 63 3.30 6.27 -0.93
C VAL A 63 2.84 5.12 -1.82
N VAL A 64 1.68 4.53 -1.57
CA VAL A 64 1.04 3.58 -2.47
C VAL A 64 -0.35 4.07 -2.84
N PHE A 65 -0.59 4.20 -4.13
CA PHE A 65 -1.92 4.43 -4.69
C PHE A 65 -2.56 3.07 -4.95
N THR A 66 -3.67 2.77 -4.26
CA THR A 66 -4.26 1.42 -4.29
C THR A 66 -5.41 1.27 -5.30
N GLY A 67 -5.29 1.93 -6.45
CA GLY A 67 -6.16 1.76 -7.61
C GLY A 67 -7.26 2.79 -7.73
N ASP A 68 -7.97 2.74 -8.86
CA ASP A 68 -8.92 3.74 -9.31
C ASP A 68 -8.30 5.15 -9.25
N ASN A 69 -7.09 5.23 -9.84
CA ASN A 69 -6.28 6.43 -9.88
C ASN A 69 -6.89 7.47 -10.82
N VAL A 70 -7.53 7.00 -11.89
CA VAL A 70 -8.31 7.81 -12.82
C VAL A 70 -9.76 7.37 -12.86
N ASN A 71 -10.66 8.26 -13.27
CA ASN A 71 -12.09 7.96 -13.36
C ASN A 71 -12.46 7.17 -14.62
N TYR A 72 -11.70 7.38 -15.68
CA TYR A 72 -11.85 6.70 -16.96
C TYR A 72 -10.50 6.21 -17.45
N ALA A 73 -10.48 5.02 -18.08
CA ALA A 73 -9.28 4.39 -18.63
C ALA A 73 -8.76 5.16 -19.88
N GLN A 74 -8.42 6.44 -19.71
CA GLN A 74 -7.94 7.34 -20.76
C GLN A 74 -6.50 7.77 -20.49
N GLU A 75 -5.67 7.80 -21.54
CA GLU A 75 -4.26 8.18 -21.40
C GLU A 75 -4.07 9.60 -20.87
N GLU A 76 -4.93 10.51 -21.28
CA GLU A 76 -4.84 11.91 -20.88
C GLU A 76 -5.09 12.08 -19.38
N ASP A 77 -6.12 11.40 -18.83
CA ASP A 77 -6.41 11.39 -17.39
C ASP A 77 -5.20 10.85 -16.61
N LEU A 78 -4.62 9.74 -17.08
CA LEU A 78 -3.46 9.13 -16.43
C LEU A 78 -2.20 10.02 -16.52
N ARG A 79 -2.00 10.74 -17.63
CA ARG A 79 -0.88 11.68 -17.76
C ARG A 79 -1.01 12.86 -16.80
N ILE A 80 -2.23 13.36 -16.60
CA ILE A 80 -2.49 14.41 -15.60
C ILE A 80 -2.24 13.86 -14.20
N PHE A 81 -2.78 12.68 -13.85
CA PHE A 81 -2.50 12.01 -12.59
C PHE A 81 -0.99 11.87 -12.35
N ALA A 82 -0.27 11.29 -13.30
CA ALA A 82 1.17 11.09 -13.22
C ALA A 82 1.96 12.38 -13.04
N SER A 83 1.53 13.46 -13.69
CA SER A 83 2.17 14.79 -13.57
C SER A 83 2.03 15.40 -12.17
N ILE A 84 0.91 15.10 -11.47
CA ILE A 84 0.66 15.58 -10.12
C ILE A 84 1.45 14.72 -9.12
N VAL A 85 1.32 13.39 -9.18
CA VAL A 85 1.96 12.50 -8.20
C VAL A 85 3.48 12.47 -8.32
N LYS A 86 4.04 12.83 -9.49
CA LYS A 86 5.49 13.03 -9.69
C LYS A 86 6.09 14.07 -8.74
N LYS A 87 5.26 14.98 -8.19
CA LYS A 87 5.69 16.01 -7.24
C LYS A 87 5.87 15.49 -5.81
N LEU A 88 5.61 14.22 -5.55
CA LEU A 88 5.90 13.60 -4.25
C LEU A 88 7.41 13.59 -3.98
N ASN A 89 7.80 13.97 -2.77
CA ASN A 89 9.20 13.99 -2.31
C ASN A 89 9.73 12.57 -1.98
N VAL A 90 8.86 11.56 -1.91
CA VAL A 90 9.18 10.17 -1.58
C VAL A 90 8.83 9.25 -2.75
N PRO A 91 9.44 8.04 -2.82
CA PRO A 91 9.04 7.04 -3.81
C PRO A 91 7.56 6.71 -3.72
N TYR A 92 6.93 6.42 -4.85
CA TYR A 92 5.55 5.97 -4.89
C TYR A 92 5.37 4.75 -5.77
N TYR A 93 4.34 3.96 -5.45
CA TYR A 93 3.93 2.75 -6.13
C TYR A 93 2.44 2.82 -6.44
N PHE A 94 1.95 2.01 -7.38
CA PHE A 94 0.55 2.04 -7.76
C PHE A 94 0.00 0.65 -8.07
N VAL A 95 -1.21 0.43 -7.64
CA VAL A 95 -2.07 -0.69 -7.98
C VAL A 95 -2.99 -0.24 -9.10
N ILE A 96 -3.41 -1.14 -9.96
CA ILE A 96 -4.40 -0.89 -10.99
C ILE A 96 -5.79 -1.25 -10.46
N GLY A 97 -6.72 -0.30 -10.51
CA GLY A 97 -8.14 -0.51 -10.21
C GLY A 97 -8.98 -0.80 -11.46
N ASN A 98 -10.29 -0.92 -11.30
CA ASN A 98 -11.18 -1.22 -12.41
C ASN A 98 -11.46 -0.02 -13.33
N HIS A 99 -11.35 1.20 -12.82
CA HIS A 99 -11.47 2.42 -13.61
C HIS A 99 -10.21 2.75 -14.41
N ASP A 100 -9.06 2.19 -14.04
CA ASP A 100 -7.76 2.53 -14.62
C ASP A 100 -7.53 1.90 -16.01
N VAL A 101 -8.25 0.83 -16.35
CA VAL A 101 -7.93 0.02 -17.55
C VAL A 101 -9.16 -0.47 -18.30
N TYR A 102 -9.10 -0.40 -19.64
CA TYR A 102 -10.09 -0.95 -20.57
C TYR A 102 -9.45 -1.26 -21.92
N LYS A 103 -9.11 -2.51 -22.17
CA LYS A 103 -8.30 -2.93 -23.31
C LYS A 103 -8.94 -2.61 -24.69
N THR A 104 -10.24 -2.72 -24.81
CA THR A 104 -10.94 -2.59 -26.11
C THR A 104 -11.22 -1.12 -26.46
N ASN A 105 -11.71 -0.33 -25.48
CA ASN A 105 -12.19 1.03 -25.73
C ASN A 105 -11.50 2.05 -24.82
N GLY A 106 -10.26 1.81 -24.43
CA GLY A 106 -9.52 2.69 -23.54
C GLY A 106 -8.08 2.23 -23.41
N MET A 107 -7.56 2.30 -22.22
CA MET A 107 -6.16 2.05 -21.91
C MET A 107 -5.92 0.63 -21.40
N PRO A 108 -5.13 -0.23 -22.09
CA PRO A 108 -4.73 -1.53 -21.57
C PRO A 108 -3.69 -1.38 -20.45
N LYS A 109 -3.53 -2.41 -19.60
CA LYS A 109 -2.56 -2.42 -18.48
C LYS A 109 -1.13 -2.14 -18.94
N THR A 110 -0.73 -2.65 -20.09
CA THR A 110 0.61 -2.41 -20.65
C THR A 110 0.84 -0.92 -20.87
N ARG A 111 -0.12 -0.24 -21.47
CA ARG A 111 -0.05 1.20 -21.76
C ARG A 111 -0.10 2.03 -20.49
N TYR A 112 -0.94 1.66 -19.51
CA TYR A 112 -0.94 2.26 -18.18
C TYR A 112 0.46 2.26 -17.55
N LEU A 113 1.10 1.08 -17.52
CA LEU A 113 2.43 0.93 -16.95
C LEU A 113 3.51 1.69 -17.73
N GLU A 114 3.37 1.81 -19.05
CA GLU A 114 4.27 2.62 -19.88
C GLU A 114 4.18 4.10 -19.53
N ILE A 115 2.97 4.68 -19.51
CA ILE A 115 2.73 6.08 -19.18
C ILE A 115 3.29 6.43 -17.80
N MET A 116 3.06 5.58 -16.80
CA MET A 116 3.60 5.80 -15.47
C MET A 116 5.14 5.82 -15.46
N ARG A 117 5.80 4.94 -16.23
CA ARG A 117 7.27 4.95 -16.37
C ARG A 117 7.79 6.13 -17.19
N GLU A 118 7.09 6.51 -18.26
CA GLU A 118 7.42 7.72 -19.06
C GLU A 118 7.39 8.97 -18.17
N SER A 119 6.43 9.04 -17.26
CA SER A 119 6.28 10.18 -16.35
C SER A 119 7.38 10.30 -15.30
N ASN A 120 7.94 9.17 -14.86
CA ASN A 120 8.99 9.11 -13.84
C ASN A 120 9.91 7.91 -14.05
N PHE A 121 11.16 8.17 -14.48
CA PHE A 121 12.17 7.13 -14.72
C PHE A 121 12.54 6.29 -13.49
N ARG A 122 12.20 6.73 -12.28
CA ARG A 122 12.41 5.98 -11.03
C ARG A 122 11.42 4.82 -10.87
N ILE A 123 10.31 4.82 -11.63
CA ILE A 123 9.31 3.74 -11.57
C ILE A 123 9.86 2.49 -12.24
N GLN A 124 10.03 1.43 -11.47
CA GLN A 124 10.56 0.14 -11.93
C GLN A 124 9.46 -0.92 -12.18
N GLN A 125 8.21 -0.59 -11.88
CA GLN A 125 7.09 -1.51 -12.07
C GLN A 125 6.80 -1.71 -13.57
N ARG A 126 7.05 -2.93 -14.06
CA ARG A 126 6.86 -3.32 -15.49
C ARG A 126 5.69 -4.30 -15.68
N LYS A 127 5.16 -4.84 -14.60
CA LYS A 127 4.05 -5.81 -14.60
C LYS A 127 3.00 -5.39 -13.58
N PRO A 128 1.72 -5.73 -13.79
CA PRO A 128 0.67 -5.45 -12.81
C PRO A 128 0.95 -6.07 -11.46
N ASN A 129 1.42 -7.32 -11.43
CA ASN A 129 1.96 -7.95 -10.23
C ASN A 129 3.42 -7.54 -10.04
N TYR A 130 3.74 -6.93 -8.90
CA TYR A 130 5.06 -6.37 -8.63
C TYR A 130 5.47 -6.60 -7.19
N LYS A 131 6.77 -6.60 -6.91
CA LYS A 131 7.31 -6.72 -5.55
C LYS A 131 8.58 -5.92 -5.36
N TRP A 132 8.76 -5.40 -4.14
CA TRP A 132 10.01 -4.79 -3.71
C TRP A 132 10.29 -5.10 -2.25
N LYS A 133 11.53 -4.88 -1.85
CA LYS A 133 11.98 -5.04 -0.46
C LYS A 133 12.37 -3.69 0.11
N LYS A 134 12.02 -3.45 1.35
CA LYS A 134 12.54 -2.33 2.12
C LYS A 134 12.70 -2.76 3.57
N LYS A 135 13.91 -2.60 4.11
CA LYS A 135 14.29 -3.18 5.41
C LYS A 135 14.00 -4.70 5.42
N LYS A 136 13.38 -5.22 6.46
CA LYS A 136 13.00 -6.64 6.57
C LYS A 136 11.69 -7.00 5.89
N PHE A 137 10.96 -6.01 5.42
CA PHE A 137 9.65 -6.20 4.81
C PHE A 137 9.74 -6.53 3.32
N LEU A 138 8.81 -7.36 2.86
CA LEU A 138 8.51 -7.59 1.45
C LEU A 138 7.14 -7.01 1.14
N PHE A 139 7.07 -6.14 0.17
CA PHE A 139 5.85 -5.52 -0.30
C PHE A 139 5.45 -6.13 -1.64
N LEU A 140 4.17 -6.46 -1.79
CA LEU A 140 3.60 -7.01 -3.01
C LEU A 140 2.48 -6.12 -3.52
N ILE A 141 2.43 -5.91 -4.83
CA ILE A 141 1.25 -5.42 -5.55
C ILE A 141 0.63 -6.62 -6.24
N VAL A 142 -0.65 -6.87 -5.96
CA VAL A 142 -1.41 -7.99 -6.50
C VAL A 142 -2.57 -7.47 -7.34
N ASP A 143 -2.55 -7.79 -8.62
CA ASP A 143 -3.48 -7.29 -9.61
C ASP A 143 -4.76 -8.13 -9.66
N GLY A 144 -5.91 -7.48 -9.46
CA GLY A 144 -7.24 -8.07 -9.59
C GLY A 144 -8.13 -7.36 -10.61
N ALA A 145 -7.62 -6.36 -11.34
CA ALA A 145 -8.40 -5.64 -12.33
C ALA A 145 -8.63 -6.46 -13.61
N LYS A 146 -9.82 -6.34 -14.21
CA LYS A 146 -10.17 -6.92 -15.51
C LYS A 146 -10.06 -5.84 -16.58
N GLU A 147 -9.26 -6.07 -17.62
CA GLU A 147 -9.09 -5.09 -18.70
C GLU A 147 -9.88 -5.42 -19.99
N VAL A 148 -10.27 -6.68 -20.18
CA VAL A 148 -10.99 -7.10 -21.40
C VAL A 148 -12.50 -6.87 -21.25
N ILE A 149 -13.06 -7.35 -20.15
CA ILE A 149 -14.43 -7.07 -19.74
C ILE A 149 -14.34 -6.37 -18.39
N PRO A 150 -14.17 -5.04 -18.40
CA PRO A 150 -14.08 -4.28 -17.15
C PRO A 150 -15.41 -4.32 -16.40
N GLY A 151 -15.34 -4.02 -15.14
CA GLY A 151 -16.51 -3.97 -14.28
C GLY A 151 -16.10 -3.94 -12.81
N PRO A 152 -17.03 -3.65 -11.91
CA PRO A 152 -16.72 -3.37 -10.52
C PRO A 152 -16.25 -4.60 -9.73
N ALA A 153 -16.55 -5.83 -10.18
CA ALA A 153 -16.11 -7.02 -9.47
C ALA A 153 -14.62 -7.33 -9.76
N GLY A 154 -13.81 -7.43 -8.72
CA GLY A 154 -12.42 -7.87 -8.82
C GLY A 154 -12.29 -9.35 -9.20
N TYR A 155 -11.18 -9.70 -9.86
CA TYR A 155 -10.86 -11.09 -10.18
C TYR A 155 -9.35 -11.32 -10.22
N PHE A 156 -8.87 -12.12 -9.31
CA PHE A 156 -7.48 -12.57 -9.31
C PHE A 156 -7.31 -13.77 -10.24
N LYS A 157 -6.64 -13.55 -11.39
CA LYS A 157 -6.40 -14.60 -12.40
C LYS A 157 -5.55 -15.74 -11.82
N LYS A 158 -5.67 -16.94 -12.39
CA LYS A 158 -4.88 -18.12 -11.98
C LYS A 158 -3.37 -17.84 -11.97
N ASP A 159 -2.85 -17.11 -12.96
CA ASP A 159 -1.43 -16.75 -13.02
C ASP A 159 -1.03 -15.79 -11.89
N THR A 160 -1.91 -14.84 -11.53
CA THR A 160 -1.72 -13.96 -10.37
C THR A 160 -1.67 -14.77 -9.07
N LEU A 161 -2.61 -15.69 -8.88
CA LEU A 161 -2.67 -16.56 -7.72
C LEU A 161 -1.44 -17.48 -7.61
N ALA A 162 -1.02 -18.09 -8.72
CA ALA A 162 0.19 -18.92 -8.76
C ALA A 162 1.47 -18.08 -8.46
N TRP A 163 1.54 -16.85 -8.98
CA TRP A 163 2.65 -15.94 -8.68
C TRP A 163 2.66 -15.53 -7.19
N LEU A 164 1.49 -15.28 -6.60
CA LEU A 164 1.34 -14.92 -5.19
C LEU A 164 1.82 -16.08 -4.30
N ASP A 165 1.28 -17.27 -4.48
CA ASP A 165 1.63 -18.48 -3.71
C ASP A 165 3.13 -18.78 -3.79
N LYS A 166 3.69 -18.80 -5.00
CA LYS A 166 5.14 -18.98 -5.23
C LYS A 166 5.98 -17.89 -4.55
N THR A 167 5.50 -16.65 -4.58
CA THR A 167 6.24 -15.52 -3.97
C THR A 167 6.24 -15.63 -2.45
N LEU A 168 5.10 -15.94 -1.84
CA LEU A 168 4.98 -16.13 -0.40
C LEU A 168 5.83 -17.31 0.07
N THR A 169 5.77 -18.46 -0.62
CA THR A 169 6.58 -19.66 -0.32
C THR A 169 8.07 -19.35 -0.34
N LYS A 170 8.56 -18.66 -1.39
CA LYS A 170 9.98 -18.30 -1.52
C LYS A 170 10.47 -17.31 -0.46
N ASN A 171 9.56 -16.59 0.17
CA ASN A 171 9.88 -15.54 1.13
C ASN A 171 9.28 -15.80 2.53
N LYS A 172 9.07 -17.05 2.91
CA LYS A 172 8.43 -17.45 4.19
C LYS A 172 9.06 -16.85 5.45
N LYS A 173 10.31 -16.39 5.37
CA LYS A 173 11.04 -15.74 6.48
C LYS A 173 10.90 -14.19 6.48
N LYS A 174 10.16 -13.61 5.52
CA LYS A 174 9.94 -12.16 5.42
C LYS A 174 8.54 -11.82 5.88
N THR A 175 8.39 -10.71 6.60
CA THR A 175 7.07 -10.12 6.84
C THR A 175 6.57 -9.50 5.55
N VAL A 176 5.40 -9.92 5.09
CA VAL A 176 4.82 -9.53 3.80
C VAL A 176 3.65 -8.59 4.02
N ILE A 177 3.63 -7.50 3.27
CA ILE A 177 2.49 -6.58 3.15
C ILE A 177 2.02 -6.61 1.69
N ILE A 178 0.72 -6.80 1.48
CA ILE A 178 0.10 -6.89 0.17
C ILE A 178 -0.74 -5.62 -0.07
N PHE A 179 -0.55 -5.01 -1.23
CA PHE A 179 -1.38 -3.94 -1.76
C PHE A 179 -2.18 -4.46 -2.94
N GLN A 180 -3.46 -4.23 -2.92
CA GLN A 180 -4.39 -4.59 -3.98
C GLN A 180 -5.52 -3.57 -4.05
N HIS A 181 -6.29 -3.53 -5.13
CA HIS A 181 -7.45 -2.66 -5.20
C HIS A 181 -8.66 -3.31 -4.55
N PHE A 182 -8.96 -4.53 -4.93
CA PHE A 182 -10.17 -5.25 -4.52
C PHE A 182 -9.98 -5.96 -3.17
N PRO A 183 -10.77 -5.65 -2.13
CA PRO A 183 -10.67 -6.32 -0.85
C PRO A 183 -11.15 -7.79 -0.94
N VAL A 184 -10.57 -8.63 -0.09
CA VAL A 184 -10.91 -10.06 0.05
C VAL A 184 -11.55 -10.37 1.42
N VAL A 185 -11.47 -9.44 2.34
CA VAL A 185 -12.29 -9.31 3.55
C VAL A 185 -12.90 -7.93 3.51
N TYR A 186 -14.21 -7.86 3.68
CA TYR A 186 -14.93 -6.62 3.46
C TYR A 186 -15.02 -5.81 4.74
N PRO A 187 -14.80 -4.49 4.69
CA PRO A 187 -14.99 -3.63 5.86
C PRO A 187 -16.48 -3.48 6.20
N ASP A 188 -16.76 -3.29 7.47
CA ASP A 188 -18.10 -2.95 7.94
C ASP A 188 -18.55 -1.62 7.29
N GLY A 189 -19.83 -1.49 7.00
CA GLY A 189 -20.39 -0.33 6.31
C GLY A 189 -20.28 -0.36 4.78
N ALA A 190 -19.71 -1.43 4.20
CA ALA A 190 -19.63 -1.59 2.75
C ALA A 190 -20.81 -2.38 2.13
N GLU A 191 -21.81 -2.79 2.91
CA GLU A 191 -22.87 -3.74 2.51
C GLU A 191 -23.61 -3.30 1.24
N GLY A 192 -23.87 -2.00 1.10
CA GLY A 192 -24.54 -1.43 -0.06
C GLY A 192 -23.76 -1.65 -1.38
N ARG A 193 -22.44 -1.60 -1.35
CA ARG A 193 -21.56 -1.82 -2.51
C ARG A 193 -21.35 -3.30 -2.81
N LEU A 194 -21.45 -4.17 -1.82
CA LEU A 194 -21.17 -5.60 -1.97
C LEU A 194 -22.11 -6.32 -2.96
N LYS A 195 -23.25 -5.74 -3.31
CA LYS A 195 -24.14 -6.31 -4.33
C LYS A 195 -23.48 -6.44 -5.70
N THR A 196 -22.60 -5.51 -6.07
CA THR A 196 -21.97 -5.43 -7.39
C THR A 196 -20.45 -5.42 -7.36
N HIS A 197 -19.83 -5.05 -6.22
CA HIS A 197 -18.39 -4.79 -6.11
C HIS A 197 -17.62 -5.91 -5.39
N LYS A 198 -18.20 -7.08 -5.21
CA LYS A 198 -17.50 -8.22 -4.60
C LYS A 198 -16.34 -8.71 -5.46
N THR A 199 -15.31 -9.19 -4.81
CA THR A 199 -14.25 -9.98 -5.46
C THR A 199 -14.82 -11.34 -5.88
N TYR A 200 -14.69 -11.68 -7.15
CA TYR A 200 -15.15 -12.96 -7.68
C TYR A 200 -14.18 -14.08 -7.32
N LYS A 201 -14.70 -15.25 -6.89
CA LYS A 201 -13.91 -16.41 -6.43
C LYS A 201 -12.87 -16.04 -5.38
N VAL A 202 -13.30 -15.30 -4.39
CA VAL A 202 -12.43 -14.79 -3.31
C VAL A 202 -11.78 -15.94 -2.52
N GLU A 203 -12.41 -17.10 -2.46
CA GLU A 203 -11.95 -18.30 -1.77
C GLU A 203 -10.60 -18.79 -2.32
N ASP A 204 -10.40 -18.73 -3.65
CA ASP A 204 -9.13 -19.13 -4.28
C ASP A 204 -7.96 -18.29 -3.75
N TYR A 205 -8.20 -17.00 -3.50
CA TYR A 205 -7.22 -16.09 -2.94
C TYR A 205 -7.01 -16.33 -1.44
N THR A 206 -8.10 -16.37 -0.66
CA THR A 206 -8.01 -16.52 0.80
C THR A 206 -7.40 -17.84 1.20
N ASN A 207 -7.65 -18.93 0.47
CA ASN A 207 -7.01 -20.23 0.67
C ASN A 207 -5.47 -20.16 0.52
N ILE A 208 -4.95 -19.31 -0.36
CA ILE A 208 -3.51 -19.06 -0.47
C ILE A 208 -3.02 -18.32 0.77
N ILE A 209 -3.69 -17.23 1.16
CA ILE A 209 -3.29 -16.43 2.33
C ILE A 209 -3.25 -17.28 3.60
N ASP A 210 -4.25 -18.12 3.81
CA ASP A 210 -4.36 -18.97 5.01
C ASP A 210 -3.22 -19.99 5.16
N LYS A 211 -2.60 -20.41 4.04
CA LYS A 211 -1.41 -21.27 4.04
C LYS A 211 -0.13 -20.55 4.45
N HIS A 212 -0.09 -19.22 4.32
CA HIS A 212 1.13 -18.44 4.49
C HIS A 212 1.09 -17.52 5.72
N LYS A 213 1.75 -17.96 6.79
CA LYS A 213 1.78 -17.23 8.08
C LYS A 213 2.69 -16.00 8.11
N ASN A 214 3.32 -15.68 7.00
CA ASN A 214 4.21 -14.52 6.87
C ASN A 214 3.51 -13.28 6.26
N VAL A 215 2.22 -13.34 5.95
CA VAL A 215 1.42 -12.19 5.53
C VAL A 215 0.96 -11.45 6.77
N LEU A 216 1.40 -10.20 6.93
CA LEU A 216 1.01 -9.33 8.03
C LEU A 216 -0.26 -8.56 7.71
N ALA A 217 -0.34 -7.98 6.51
CA ALA A 217 -1.45 -7.12 6.11
C ALA A 217 -1.78 -7.22 4.63
N ILE A 218 -3.07 -7.03 4.33
CA ILE A 218 -3.63 -6.79 3.00
C ILE A 218 -4.32 -5.43 3.04
N ILE A 219 -3.89 -4.54 2.15
CA ILE A 219 -4.32 -3.13 2.12
C ILE A 219 -5.01 -2.87 0.79
N SER A 220 -6.25 -2.39 0.83
CA SER A 220 -7.13 -2.26 -0.34
C SER A 220 -7.91 -0.96 -0.37
N GLY A 221 -8.53 -0.65 -1.51
CA GLY A 221 -9.47 0.45 -1.75
C GLY A 221 -10.84 -0.07 -2.20
N HIS A 222 -11.35 0.48 -3.32
CA HIS A 222 -12.50 0.02 -4.08
C HIS A 222 -13.88 0.22 -3.43
N LEU A 223 -14.04 -0.14 -2.17
CA LEU A 223 -15.34 -0.02 -1.49
C LEU A 223 -15.60 1.37 -0.92
N HIS A 224 -14.63 2.28 -1.04
CA HIS A 224 -14.70 3.66 -0.56
C HIS A 224 -15.04 3.77 0.94
N THR A 225 -14.73 2.73 1.71
CA THR A 225 -15.08 2.61 3.12
C THR A 225 -13.83 2.49 3.97
N ASN A 226 -13.77 3.24 5.06
CA ASN A 226 -12.72 3.08 6.06
C ASN A 226 -12.98 1.81 6.88
N GLY A 227 -11.99 0.95 7.03
CA GLY A 227 -12.14 -0.26 7.84
C GLY A 227 -10.82 -0.94 8.15
N GLU A 228 -10.82 -1.63 9.27
CA GLU A 228 -9.68 -2.39 9.76
C GLU A 228 -10.19 -3.66 10.42
N ASN A 229 -10.04 -4.77 9.72
CA ASN A 229 -10.49 -6.07 10.19
C ASN A 229 -9.29 -7.00 10.35
N MET A 230 -9.38 -7.93 11.27
CA MET A 230 -8.40 -9.01 11.41
C MET A 230 -9.08 -10.35 11.10
N LYS A 231 -8.50 -11.10 10.17
CA LYS A 231 -8.95 -12.46 9.85
C LYS A 231 -7.73 -13.39 9.79
N ASN A 232 -7.77 -14.48 10.54
CA ASN A 232 -6.71 -15.49 10.59
C ASN A 232 -5.30 -14.94 10.87
N GLY A 233 -5.20 -13.86 11.69
CA GLY A 233 -3.95 -13.18 12.03
C GLY A 233 -3.43 -12.22 10.98
N VAL A 234 -4.19 -11.93 9.92
CA VAL A 234 -3.87 -10.95 8.87
C VAL A 234 -4.72 -9.71 9.06
N TYR A 235 -4.09 -8.54 9.05
CA TYR A 235 -4.79 -7.26 9.02
C TYR A 235 -5.35 -6.99 7.62
N HIS A 236 -6.63 -6.68 7.53
CA HIS A 236 -7.30 -6.23 6.30
C HIS A 236 -7.68 -4.77 6.48
N ILE A 237 -6.99 -3.91 5.73
CA ILE A 237 -7.10 -2.45 5.88
C ILE A 237 -7.72 -1.88 4.60
N SER A 238 -8.79 -1.12 4.77
CA SER A 238 -9.44 -0.36 3.70
C SER A 238 -9.38 1.13 4.01
N THR A 239 -9.27 1.95 2.97
CA THR A 239 -9.25 3.41 3.07
C THR A 239 -10.39 3.98 2.23
N PRO A 240 -11.06 5.05 2.66
CA PRO A 240 -12.12 5.68 1.89
C PRO A 240 -11.56 6.27 0.59
N SER A 241 -12.44 6.51 -0.38
CA SER A 241 -12.07 7.20 -1.62
C SER A 241 -11.52 8.59 -1.30
N LEU A 242 -10.38 8.94 -1.92
CA LEU A 242 -9.82 10.28 -1.79
C LEU A 242 -10.79 11.36 -2.30
N LEU A 243 -11.59 11.04 -3.33
CA LEU A 243 -12.52 12.01 -3.91
C LEU A 243 -13.78 12.20 -3.07
N ALA A 244 -14.13 11.26 -2.16
CA ALA A 244 -15.25 11.41 -1.25
C ALA A 244 -14.94 12.40 -0.12
N MET A 245 -15.96 13.08 0.38
CA MET A 245 -15.84 13.96 1.55
C MET A 245 -16.03 13.18 2.86
N PRO A 246 -15.22 13.43 3.89
CA PRO A 246 -14.01 14.27 3.87
C PRO A 246 -12.89 13.62 3.06
N HIS A 247 -12.15 14.43 2.27
CA HIS A 247 -10.99 13.94 1.52
C HIS A 247 -9.94 13.40 2.49
N ALA A 248 -9.54 12.16 2.33
CA ALA A 248 -8.62 11.57 3.28
C ALA A 248 -7.70 10.51 2.65
N TYR A 249 -6.56 10.31 3.29
CA TYR A 249 -5.63 9.20 3.05
C TYR A 249 -5.25 8.53 4.38
N LYS A 250 -4.66 7.35 4.33
CA LYS A 250 -4.25 6.62 5.53
C LYS A 250 -2.74 6.62 5.70
N ILE A 251 -2.26 7.04 6.87
CA ILE A 251 -0.88 6.86 7.31
C ILE A 251 -0.81 5.51 8.03
N ILE A 252 0.17 4.69 7.67
CA ILE A 252 0.35 3.35 8.23
C ILE A 252 1.76 3.23 8.77
N ASP A 253 1.87 2.95 10.07
CA ASP A 253 3.11 2.69 10.77
C ASP A 253 3.19 1.22 11.18
N ILE A 254 4.22 0.51 10.74
CA ILE A 254 4.52 -0.85 11.20
C ILE A 254 5.69 -0.78 12.15
N VAL A 255 5.42 -1.12 13.41
CA VAL A 255 6.40 -1.14 14.49
C VAL A 255 6.79 -2.59 14.77
N THR A 256 8.10 -2.85 14.82
CA THR A 256 8.61 -4.18 15.11
C THR A 256 9.43 -4.13 16.38
N MET A 257 9.15 -5.03 17.28
CA MET A 257 9.93 -5.27 18.50
C MET A 257 10.63 -6.63 18.40
N LYS A 258 11.74 -6.78 19.10
CA LYS A 258 12.41 -8.07 19.23
C LYS A 258 11.45 -9.06 19.90
N ASP A 259 11.37 -10.28 19.38
CA ASP A 259 10.58 -11.39 19.93
C ASP A 259 9.05 -11.21 19.92
N PHE A 260 8.53 -10.15 19.28
CA PHE A 260 7.09 -9.92 19.14
C PHE A 260 6.66 -9.81 17.67
N SER A 261 5.40 -10.15 17.41
CA SER A 261 4.79 -9.88 16.11
C SER A 261 4.75 -8.39 15.84
N PRO A 262 4.95 -7.95 14.58
CA PRO A 262 4.82 -6.54 14.22
C PRO A 262 3.42 -6.01 14.53
N ILE A 263 3.34 -4.78 15.01
CA ILE A 263 2.08 -4.08 15.29
C ILE A 263 1.88 -3.03 14.19
N ILE A 264 0.65 -2.90 13.72
CA ILE A 264 0.26 -1.88 12.74
C ILE A 264 -0.54 -0.79 13.47
N TYR A 265 -0.13 0.45 13.29
CA TYR A 265 -0.90 1.62 13.64
C TYR A 265 -1.37 2.31 12.37
N THR A 266 -2.60 2.74 12.35
CA THR A 266 -3.18 3.49 11.23
C THR A 266 -3.73 4.81 11.71
N GLN A 267 -3.67 5.81 10.84
CA GLN A 267 -4.27 7.12 11.08
C GLN A 267 -4.92 7.58 9.79
N LEU A 268 -6.22 7.81 9.82
CA LEU A 268 -6.90 8.51 8.74
C LEU A 268 -6.56 10.00 8.83
N ARG A 269 -6.04 10.55 7.74
CA ARG A 269 -5.63 11.95 7.64
C ARG A 269 -6.54 12.67 6.64
N GLU A 270 -7.29 13.63 7.11
CA GLU A 270 -8.10 14.49 6.25
C GLU A 270 -7.24 15.54 5.55
N VAL A 271 -7.61 15.85 4.32
CA VAL A 271 -6.93 16.83 3.46
C VAL A 271 -7.84 18.03 3.28
N GLU A 272 -7.35 19.19 3.64
CA GLU A 272 -8.04 20.44 3.42
C GLU A 272 -7.81 20.91 1.97
N VAL A 273 -8.89 21.10 1.23
CA VAL A 273 -8.85 21.62 -0.14
C VAL A 273 -9.33 23.08 -0.10
N LYS A 274 -8.39 24.00 -0.28
CA LYS A 274 -8.71 25.44 -0.29
C LYS A 274 -9.43 25.82 -1.57
N ASP A 275 -10.36 26.71 -1.51
CA ASP A 275 -11.15 27.26 -2.64
C ASP A 275 -10.29 27.95 -3.71
#